data_c27eac5409206d8b9a057bd81179c09f
#
_entry.id   c27eac5409206d8b9a057bd81179c09f
#
_cell.length_a   1.000
_cell.length_b   1.000
_cell.length_c   1.000
_cell.angle_alpha   90.00
_cell.angle_beta   90.00
_cell.angle_gamma   90.00
#
_symmetry.space_group_name_H-M   'P 1'
#
loop_
_entity.id
_entity.type
_entity.pdbx_description
1 polymer ?
#
loop_
_entity_poly.entity_id
_entity_poly.type
_entity_poly.pdbx_seq_one_letter_code
_entity_poly.pdbx_strand_id
1 'polypeptide(L)'
;PDYALAHAVKGLSALMLGRRELVEVAAQANRTAQTCLQAGAATARERLWCAALDAWLRGHPSVAIARMEDALLLNPADTISMKLSHGIRFIIGDNHGMRRSVERVMHAHTEDHPLRGYALGCLAFGMEETGNYAEAERMGLQGLETALDDAWGLHAVTHVYDMTHRTK
;
A
#
# COMPACT_ATOMS: atom_id res chain seq x y z
N PRO A 1 -4.65 14.56 19.07
CA PRO A 1 -3.33 14.93 18.59
C PRO A 1 -3.47 15.76 17.32
N ASP A 2 -2.71 16.87 17.25
CA ASP A 2 -2.76 17.85 16.16
C ASP A 2 -1.85 17.41 14.99
N TYR A 3 -1.91 16.12 14.62
CA TYR A 3 -1.04 15.50 13.64
C TYR A 3 -1.85 14.96 12.46
N ALA A 4 -1.84 15.70 11.35
CA ALA A 4 -2.67 15.44 10.16
C ALA A 4 -2.47 14.03 9.60
N LEU A 5 -1.22 13.54 9.53
CA LEU A 5 -0.92 12.22 8.99
C LEU A 5 -1.57 11.09 9.81
N ALA A 6 -1.61 11.21 11.15
CA ALA A 6 -2.25 10.18 11.98
C ALA A 6 -3.74 10.03 11.65
N HIS A 7 -4.43 11.14 11.40
CA HIS A 7 -5.83 11.13 10.99
C HIS A 7 -6.00 10.60 9.55
N ALA A 8 -5.08 10.95 8.64
CA ALA A 8 -5.09 10.40 7.29
C ALA A 8 -4.89 8.87 7.29
N VAL A 9 -3.93 8.37 8.06
CA VAL A 9 -3.69 6.93 8.26
C VAL A 9 -4.95 6.24 8.80
N LYS A 10 -5.57 6.79 9.86
CA LYS A 10 -6.81 6.25 10.44
C LYS A 10 -7.93 6.16 9.40
N GLY A 11 -8.13 7.22 8.63
CA GLY A 11 -9.20 7.26 7.63
C GLY A 11 -8.94 6.29 6.47
N LEU A 12 -7.73 6.26 5.94
CA LEU A 12 -7.35 5.34 4.86
C LEU A 12 -7.42 3.88 5.30
N SER A 13 -6.97 3.56 6.52
CA SER A 13 -7.10 2.19 7.09
C SER A 13 -8.56 1.78 7.23
N ALA A 14 -9.46 2.69 7.63
CA ALA A 14 -10.89 2.42 7.71
C ALA A 14 -11.49 2.10 6.33
N LEU A 15 -11.09 2.84 5.28
CA LEU A 15 -11.54 2.57 3.90
C LEU A 15 -10.99 1.27 3.33
N MET A 16 -9.74 0.92 3.67
CA MET A 16 -9.10 -0.35 3.25
C MET A 16 -9.85 -1.60 3.72
N LEU A 17 -10.60 -1.51 4.82
CA LEU A 17 -11.41 -2.62 5.31
C LEU A 17 -12.67 -2.89 4.46
N GLY A 18 -13.01 -2.00 3.53
CA GLY A 18 -14.14 -2.18 2.59
C GLY A 18 -15.52 -2.24 3.27
N ARG A 19 -15.66 -1.75 4.50
CA ARG A 19 -16.88 -1.84 5.30
C ARG A 19 -17.63 -0.52 5.30
N ARG A 20 -18.92 -0.56 4.91
CA ARG A 20 -19.77 0.62 4.78
C ARG A 20 -19.86 1.44 6.07
N GLU A 21 -19.95 0.79 7.22
CA GLU A 21 -20.02 1.41 8.54
C GLU A 21 -18.76 2.20 8.92
N LEU A 22 -17.63 1.93 8.27
CA LEU A 22 -16.36 2.64 8.51
C LEU A 22 -16.18 3.89 7.65
N VAL A 23 -17.07 4.14 6.69
CA VAL A 23 -17.00 5.34 5.83
C VAL A 23 -17.15 6.61 6.68
N GLU A 24 -18.08 6.63 7.65
CA GLU A 24 -18.22 7.80 8.54
C GLU A 24 -17.00 7.99 9.45
N VAL A 25 -16.35 6.90 9.89
CA VAL A 25 -15.09 6.97 10.64
C VAL A 25 -13.99 7.62 9.78
N ALA A 26 -13.90 7.24 8.51
CA ALA A 26 -12.96 7.83 7.56
C ALA A 26 -13.28 9.30 7.27
N ALA A 27 -14.57 9.64 7.11
CA ALA A 27 -15.01 11.01 6.89
C ALA A 27 -14.68 11.92 8.09
N GLN A 28 -14.92 11.45 9.31
CA GLN A 28 -14.53 12.20 10.52
C GLN A 28 -13.02 12.37 10.62
N ALA A 29 -12.25 11.32 10.31
CA ALA A 29 -10.80 11.40 10.28
C ALA A 29 -10.31 12.43 9.24
N ASN A 30 -10.94 12.48 8.05
CA ASN A 30 -10.63 13.48 7.02
C ASN A 30 -10.90 14.91 7.52
N ARG A 31 -12.05 15.18 8.12
CA ARG A 31 -12.37 16.51 8.68
C ARG A 31 -11.30 16.96 9.67
N THR A 32 -10.89 16.09 10.58
CA THR A 32 -9.84 16.40 11.55
C THR A 32 -8.47 16.60 10.88
N ALA A 33 -8.11 15.74 9.91
CA ALA A 33 -6.87 15.90 9.15
C ALA A 33 -6.79 17.28 8.44
N GLN A 34 -7.90 17.71 7.80
CA GLN A 34 -7.97 19.03 7.15
C GLN A 34 -7.81 20.18 8.15
N THR A 35 -8.41 20.08 9.32
CA THR A 35 -8.24 21.09 10.39
C THR A 35 -6.77 21.17 10.84
N CYS A 36 -6.12 20.03 11.04
CA CYS A 36 -4.70 19.97 11.41
C CYS A 36 -3.80 20.57 10.30
N LEU A 37 -4.10 20.33 9.02
CA LEU A 37 -3.36 20.93 7.91
C LEU A 37 -3.46 22.45 7.87
N GLN A 38 -4.60 23.01 8.27
CA GLN A 38 -4.81 24.46 8.31
C GLN A 38 -4.13 25.12 9.51
N ALA A 39 -3.99 24.39 10.62
CA ALA A 39 -3.45 24.91 11.87
C ALA A 39 -1.91 24.90 11.96
N GLY A 40 -1.22 24.14 11.10
CA GLY A 40 0.23 23.94 11.23
C GLY A 40 1.01 23.77 9.93
N ALA A 41 2.34 23.71 10.06
CA ALA A 41 3.23 23.40 8.96
C ALA A 41 3.23 21.89 8.69
N ALA A 42 2.50 21.45 7.65
CA ALA A 42 2.50 20.06 7.22
C ALA A 42 3.60 19.81 6.18
N THR A 43 4.20 18.63 6.22
CA THR A 43 5.14 18.15 5.19
C THR A 43 4.43 17.87 3.86
N ALA A 44 5.18 17.81 2.78
CA ALA A 44 4.64 17.42 1.47
C ALA A 44 3.99 16.01 1.53
N ARG A 45 4.62 15.06 2.23
CA ARG A 45 4.08 13.72 2.45
C ARG A 45 2.73 13.74 3.16
N GLU A 46 2.58 14.50 4.24
CA GLU A 46 1.32 14.62 4.99
C GLU A 46 0.19 15.17 4.12
N ARG A 47 0.49 16.22 3.32
CA ARG A 47 -0.50 16.78 2.39
C ARG A 47 -0.98 15.77 1.36
N LEU A 48 -0.07 14.95 0.82
CA LEU A 48 -0.40 13.91 -0.14
C LEU A 48 -1.29 12.82 0.48
N TRP A 49 -1.00 12.40 1.71
CA TRP A 49 -1.80 11.42 2.42
C TRP A 49 -3.21 11.93 2.74
N CYS A 50 -3.33 13.17 3.19
CA CYS A 50 -4.64 13.79 3.42
C CYS A 50 -5.43 13.97 2.12
N ALA A 51 -4.76 14.34 1.03
CA ALA A 51 -5.37 14.45 -0.29
C ALA A 51 -5.83 13.09 -0.84
N ALA A 52 -5.10 12.01 -0.55
CA ALA A 52 -5.50 10.66 -0.91
C ALA A 52 -6.78 10.23 -0.18
N LEU A 53 -6.86 10.49 1.13
CA LEU A 53 -8.05 10.20 1.91
C LEU A 53 -9.27 10.95 1.39
N ASP A 54 -9.14 12.26 1.14
CA ASP A 54 -10.20 13.10 0.61
C ASP A 54 -10.68 12.60 -0.77
N ALA A 55 -9.74 12.27 -1.66
CA ALA A 55 -10.05 11.75 -2.99
C ALA A 55 -10.82 10.43 -2.93
N TRP A 56 -10.39 9.50 -2.07
CA TRP A 56 -11.05 8.20 -1.96
C TRP A 56 -12.46 8.34 -1.37
N LEU A 57 -12.64 9.16 -0.34
CA LEU A 57 -13.97 9.45 0.22
C LEU A 57 -14.94 10.04 -0.81
N ARG A 58 -14.45 10.78 -1.79
CA ARG A 58 -15.23 11.31 -2.92
C ARG A 58 -15.48 10.27 -4.03
N GLY A 59 -15.07 9.03 -3.86
CA GLY A 59 -15.24 7.98 -4.86
C GLY A 59 -14.19 7.98 -5.98
N HIS A 60 -13.03 8.60 -5.75
CA HIS A 60 -11.92 8.68 -6.70
C HIS A 60 -10.69 7.91 -6.25
N PRO A 61 -10.73 6.57 -6.10
CA PRO A 61 -9.59 5.78 -5.64
C PRO A 61 -8.35 5.90 -6.55
N SER A 62 -8.54 6.07 -7.86
CA SER A 62 -7.42 6.29 -8.79
C SER A 62 -6.67 7.59 -8.50
N VAL A 63 -7.35 8.64 -8.01
CA VAL A 63 -6.70 9.88 -7.57
C VAL A 63 -5.95 9.64 -6.25
N ALA A 64 -6.51 8.85 -5.33
CA ALA A 64 -5.80 8.46 -4.10
C ALA A 64 -4.51 7.71 -4.43
N ILE A 65 -4.55 6.76 -5.37
CA ILE A 65 -3.36 6.08 -5.90
C ILE A 65 -2.34 7.11 -6.42
N ALA A 66 -2.76 8.06 -7.26
CA ALA A 66 -1.85 9.08 -7.80
C ALA A 66 -1.16 9.89 -6.69
N ARG A 67 -1.86 10.22 -5.59
CA ARG A 67 -1.24 10.90 -4.44
C ARG A 67 -0.19 10.03 -3.74
N MET A 68 -0.41 8.72 -3.64
CA MET A 68 0.60 7.80 -3.09
C MET A 68 1.80 7.66 -4.03
N GLU A 69 1.57 7.62 -5.34
CA GLU A 69 2.65 7.62 -6.33
C GLU A 69 3.47 8.93 -6.30
N ASP A 70 2.81 10.08 -6.08
CA ASP A 70 3.51 11.36 -5.85
C ASP A 70 4.38 11.30 -4.56
N ALA A 71 3.91 10.64 -3.49
CA ALA A 71 4.71 10.43 -2.29
C ALA A 71 5.94 9.54 -2.55
N LEU A 72 5.80 8.53 -3.41
CA LEU A 72 6.91 7.65 -3.82
C LEU A 72 7.91 8.37 -4.75
N LEU A 73 7.48 9.38 -5.51
CA LEU A 73 8.40 10.24 -6.25
C LEU A 73 9.24 11.11 -5.30
N LEU A 74 8.67 11.54 -4.17
CA LEU A 74 9.43 12.29 -3.15
C LEU A 74 10.38 11.38 -2.36
N ASN A 75 9.95 10.17 -2.06
CA ASN A 75 10.75 9.18 -1.33
C ASN A 75 10.41 7.75 -1.79
N PRO A 76 11.20 7.17 -2.72
CA PRO A 76 10.97 5.80 -3.18
C PRO A 76 11.09 4.73 -2.08
N ALA A 77 11.74 5.04 -0.95
CA ALA A 77 11.86 4.15 0.21
C ALA A 77 10.65 4.23 1.17
N ASP A 78 9.61 5.00 0.85
CA ASP A 78 8.39 5.07 1.68
C ASP A 78 7.51 3.83 1.48
N THR A 79 7.88 2.75 2.16
CA THR A 79 7.17 1.46 2.09
C THR A 79 5.69 1.58 2.40
N ILE A 80 5.29 2.48 3.32
CA ILE A 80 3.89 2.62 3.71
C ILE A 80 3.07 3.27 2.59
N SER A 81 3.59 4.30 1.93
CA SER A 81 2.94 4.89 0.74
C SER A 81 2.85 3.86 -0.40
N MET A 82 3.90 3.06 -0.62
CA MET A 82 3.90 1.95 -1.58
C MET A 82 2.82 0.90 -1.23
N LYS A 83 2.75 0.47 0.03
CA LYS A 83 1.76 -0.51 0.49
C LYS A 83 0.33 0.00 0.36
N LEU A 84 0.09 1.28 0.61
CA LEU A 84 -1.23 1.89 0.43
C LEU A 84 -1.63 1.95 -1.05
N SER A 85 -0.74 2.41 -1.93
CA SER A 85 -0.97 2.37 -3.40
C SER A 85 -1.30 0.96 -3.86
N HIS A 86 -0.50 -0.02 -3.43
CA HIS A 86 -0.68 -1.44 -3.71
C HIS A 86 -2.06 -1.94 -3.27
N GLY A 87 -2.47 -1.68 -2.02
CA GLY A 87 -3.75 -2.12 -1.50
C GLY A 87 -4.96 -1.47 -2.20
N ILE A 88 -4.89 -0.18 -2.52
CA ILE A 88 -5.97 0.49 -3.27
C ILE A 88 -6.09 -0.10 -4.69
N ARG A 89 -4.96 -0.35 -5.36
CA ARG A 89 -4.93 -1.00 -6.69
C ARG A 89 -5.54 -2.40 -6.65
N PHE A 90 -5.23 -3.18 -5.61
CA PHE A 90 -5.86 -4.48 -5.40
C PHE A 90 -7.39 -4.36 -5.33
N ILE A 91 -7.92 -3.43 -4.52
CA ILE A 91 -9.36 -3.22 -4.36
C ILE A 91 -10.05 -2.86 -5.69
N ILE A 92 -9.39 -2.11 -6.57
CA ILE A 92 -9.97 -1.71 -7.87
C ILE A 92 -9.60 -2.64 -9.03
N GLY A 93 -8.84 -3.73 -8.79
CA GLY A 93 -8.45 -4.70 -9.80
C GLY A 93 -7.35 -4.24 -10.76
N ASP A 94 -6.51 -3.26 -10.38
CA ASP A 94 -5.38 -2.79 -11.19
C ASP A 94 -4.12 -3.61 -10.92
N ASN A 95 -4.14 -4.91 -11.27
CA ASN A 95 -3.06 -5.86 -10.98
C ASN A 95 -1.73 -5.46 -11.64
N HIS A 96 -1.79 -5.02 -12.90
CA HIS A 96 -0.60 -4.56 -13.62
C HIS A 96 -0.01 -3.26 -13.03
N GLY A 97 -0.85 -2.31 -12.62
CA GLY A 97 -0.40 -1.10 -11.95
C GLY A 97 0.19 -1.40 -10.58
N MET A 98 -0.42 -2.33 -9.85
CA MET A 98 0.05 -2.84 -8.56
C MET A 98 1.49 -3.36 -8.66
N ARG A 99 1.76 -4.26 -9.60
CA ARG A 99 3.10 -4.80 -9.87
C ARG A 99 4.09 -3.70 -10.27
N ARG A 100 3.77 -2.89 -11.29
CA ARG A 100 4.67 -1.83 -11.79
C ARG A 100 5.03 -0.80 -10.74
N SER A 101 4.09 -0.44 -9.84
CA SER A 101 4.34 0.50 -8.76
C SER A 101 5.44 -0.01 -7.83
N VAL A 102 5.38 -1.28 -7.41
CA VAL A 102 6.38 -1.89 -6.55
C VAL A 102 7.72 -2.06 -7.27
N GLU A 103 7.72 -2.61 -8.51
CA GLU A 103 8.94 -2.76 -9.32
C GLU A 103 9.74 -1.45 -9.43
N ARG A 104 9.04 -0.34 -9.63
CA ARG A 104 9.66 0.99 -9.79
C ARG A 104 10.43 1.44 -8.55
N VAL A 105 10.01 1.06 -7.35
CA VAL A 105 10.60 1.53 -6.09
C VAL A 105 11.50 0.50 -5.41
N MET A 106 11.61 -0.73 -5.93
CA MET A 106 12.43 -1.79 -5.34
C MET A 106 13.91 -1.41 -5.21
N HIS A 107 14.45 -0.57 -6.11
CA HIS A 107 15.83 -0.09 -6.02
C HIS A 107 16.13 0.69 -4.72
N ALA A 108 15.11 1.28 -4.10
CA ALA A 108 15.25 2.01 -2.83
C ALA A 108 15.04 1.11 -1.60
N HIS A 109 14.54 -0.10 -1.79
CA HIS A 109 14.41 -1.13 -0.76
C HIS A 109 15.62 -2.07 -0.80
N THR A 110 16.81 -1.51 -0.52
CA THR A 110 18.07 -2.26 -0.48
C THR A 110 18.09 -3.34 0.61
N GLU A 111 19.13 -4.16 0.65
CA GLU A 111 19.24 -5.25 1.65
C GLU A 111 19.18 -4.72 3.10
N ASP A 112 19.70 -3.52 3.33
CA ASP A 112 19.69 -2.86 4.65
C ASP A 112 18.35 -2.18 4.98
N HIS A 113 17.40 -2.14 4.04
CA HIS A 113 16.13 -1.47 4.30
C HIS A 113 15.24 -2.31 5.24
N PRO A 114 14.81 -1.77 6.40
CA PRO A 114 14.14 -2.55 7.44
C PRO A 114 12.79 -3.17 7.02
N LEU A 115 12.16 -2.63 5.98
CA LEU A 115 10.89 -3.11 5.45
C LEU A 115 11.01 -3.79 4.07
N ARG A 116 12.24 -4.19 3.67
CA ARG A 116 12.47 -4.86 2.38
C ARG A 116 11.64 -6.13 2.23
N GLY A 117 11.56 -6.96 3.28
CA GLY A 117 10.78 -8.21 3.23
C GLY A 117 9.33 -7.97 2.86
N TYR A 118 8.68 -6.97 3.46
CA TYR A 118 7.31 -6.59 3.11
C TYR A 118 7.17 -6.00 1.70
N ALA A 119 8.19 -5.30 1.20
CA ALA A 119 8.21 -4.84 -0.18
C ALA A 119 8.31 -6.00 -1.17
N LEU A 120 9.14 -7.01 -0.85
CA LEU A 120 9.24 -8.24 -1.63
C LEU A 120 7.91 -9.03 -1.62
N GLY A 121 7.21 -9.09 -0.49
CA GLY A 121 5.87 -9.70 -0.41
C GLY A 121 4.85 -8.99 -1.30
N CYS A 122 4.86 -7.65 -1.33
CA CYS A 122 4.03 -6.88 -2.26
C CYS A 122 4.40 -7.13 -3.73
N LEU A 123 5.70 -7.25 -4.03
CA LEU A 123 6.17 -7.57 -5.38
C LEU A 123 5.72 -8.98 -5.79
N ALA A 124 5.89 -9.96 -4.91
CA ALA A 124 5.45 -11.34 -5.12
C ALA A 124 3.96 -11.40 -5.45
N PHE A 125 3.14 -10.70 -4.66
CA PHE A 125 1.70 -10.65 -4.91
C PHE A 125 1.36 -10.03 -6.27
N GLY A 126 2.00 -8.91 -6.64
CA GLY A 126 1.80 -8.29 -7.96
C GLY A 126 2.25 -9.18 -9.12
N MET A 127 3.30 -9.98 -8.92
CA MET A 127 3.77 -10.97 -9.90
C MET A 127 2.82 -12.16 -10.03
N GLU A 128 2.30 -12.67 -8.92
CA GLU A 128 1.32 -13.75 -8.88
C GLU A 128 0.04 -13.34 -9.61
N GLU A 129 -0.54 -12.19 -9.27
CA GLU A 129 -1.74 -11.62 -9.89
C GLU A 129 -1.58 -11.32 -11.41
N THR A 130 -0.36 -11.30 -11.90
CA THR A 130 -0.03 -11.10 -13.34
C THR A 130 0.49 -12.37 -14.01
N GLY A 131 0.41 -13.54 -13.34
CA GLY A 131 0.73 -14.86 -13.90
C GLY A 131 2.22 -15.19 -13.92
N ASN A 132 3.08 -14.42 -13.29
CA ASN A 132 4.52 -14.71 -13.20
C ASN A 132 4.85 -15.53 -11.93
N TYR A 133 4.32 -16.75 -11.87
CA TYR A 133 4.34 -17.59 -10.66
C TYR A 133 5.73 -17.96 -10.17
N ALA A 134 6.68 -18.25 -11.08
CA ALA A 134 8.03 -18.63 -10.68
C ALA A 134 8.78 -17.50 -9.94
N GLU A 135 8.68 -16.28 -10.46
CA GLU A 135 9.29 -15.11 -9.80
C GLU A 135 8.51 -14.69 -8.56
N ALA A 136 7.19 -14.82 -8.57
CA ALA A 136 6.35 -14.54 -7.40
C ALA A 136 6.75 -15.42 -6.21
N GLU A 137 6.92 -16.73 -6.43
CA GLU A 137 7.40 -17.66 -5.39
C GLU A 137 8.77 -17.26 -4.86
N ARG A 138 9.73 -17.01 -5.75
CA ARG A 138 11.09 -16.63 -5.37
C ARG A 138 11.11 -15.35 -4.52
N MET A 139 10.39 -14.31 -4.97
CA MET A 139 10.31 -13.03 -4.24
C MET A 139 9.59 -13.18 -2.89
N GLY A 140 8.48 -13.93 -2.86
CA GLY A 140 7.70 -14.14 -1.65
C GLY A 140 8.50 -14.90 -0.59
N LEU A 141 9.16 -16.00 -0.97
CA LEU A 141 10.00 -16.77 -0.05
C LEU A 141 11.18 -15.94 0.47
N GLN A 142 11.86 -15.19 -0.42
CA GLN A 142 12.93 -14.28 -0.01
C GLN A 142 12.44 -13.20 0.95
N GLY A 143 11.24 -12.65 0.74
CA GLY A 143 10.64 -11.66 1.64
C GLY A 143 10.38 -12.23 3.02
N LEU A 144 9.89 -13.46 3.09
CA LEU A 144 9.58 -14.16 4.34
C LEU A 144 10.83 -14.52 5.17
N GLU A 145 12.04 -14.53 4.59
CA GLU A 145 13.29 -14.72 5.37
C GLU A 145 13.52 -13.59 6.40
N THR A 146 13.06 -12.36 6.08
CA THR A 146 13.28 -11.18 6.93
C THR A 146 11.99 -10.58 7.49
N ALA A 147 10.84 -10.94 6.94
CA ALA A 147 9.51 -10.51 7.37
C ALA A 147 8.62 -11.74 7.62
N LEU A 148 8.92 -12.48 8.69
CA LEU A 148 8.25 -13.74 9.04
C LEU A 148 6.74 -13.60 9.29
N ASP A 149 6.28 -12.41 9.60
CA ASP A 149 4.88 -12.05 9.87
C ASP A 149 4.19 -11.37 8.68
N ASP A 150 4.83 -11.35 7.49
CA ASP A 150 4.20 -10.81 6.29
C ASP A 150 3.14 -11.77 5.73
N ALA A 151 1.92 -11.62 6.27
CA ALA A 151 0.76 -12.37 5.80
C ALA A 151 0.47 -12.15 4.31
N TRP A 152 0.87 -11.01 3.73
CA TRP A 152 0.65 -10.70 2.32
C TRP A 152 1.60 -11.48 1.41
N GLY A 153 2.87 -11.56 1.78
CA GLY A 153 3.86 -12.38 1.08
C GLY A 153 3.56 -13.88 1.19
N LEU A 154 3.14 -14.34 2.39
CA LEU A 154 2.70 -15.72 2.60
C LEU A 154 1.47 -16.06 1.73
N HIS A 155 0.52 -15.15 1.64
CA HIS A 155 -0.68 -15.28 0.80
C HIS A 155 -0.28 -15.46 -0.68
N ALA A 156 0.63 -14.62 -1.20
CA ALA A 156 1.11 -14.73 -2.57
C ALA A 156 1.76 -16.09 -2.87
N VAL A 157 2.63 -16.57 -1.99
CA VAL A 157 3.27 -17.89 -2.16
C VAL A 157 2.24 -19.03 -2.11
N THR A 158 1.26 -18.93 -1.23
CA THR A 158 0.19 -19.93 -1.13
C THR A 158 -0.66 -19.97 -2.41
N HIS A 159 -1.00 -18.82 -2.98
CA HIS A 159 -1.69 -18.74 -4.28
C HIS A 159 -0.86 -19.36 -5.40
N VAL A 160 0.46 -19.09 -5.45
CA VAL A 160 1.34 -19.74 -6.44
C VAL A 160 1.26 -21.26 -6.34
N TYR A 161 1.28 -21.81 -5.12
CA TYR A 161 1.18 -23.26 -4.93
C TYR A 161 -0.16 -23.81 -5.40
N ASP A 162 -1.25 -23.11 -5.10
CA ASP A 162 -2.59 -23.49 -5.56
C ASP A 162 -2.68 -23.44 -7.10
N MET A 163 -2.29 -22.32 -7.70
CA MET A 163 -2.34 -22.11 -9.16
C MET A 163 -1.42 -23.06 -9.94
N THR A 164 -0.37 -23.58 -9.31
CA THR A 164 0.56 -24.55 -9.91
C THR A 164 0.31 -26.00 -9.45
N HIS A 165 -0.80 -26.27 -8.77
CA HIS A 165 -1.22 -27.59 -8.25
C HIS A 165 -0.21 -28.25 -7.31
N ARG A 166 0.54 -27.44 -6.55
CA ARG A 166 1.54 -27.90 -5.55
C ARG A 166 0.98 -27.76 -4.12
N THR A 167 -0.10 -28.44 -3.84
CA THR A 167 -0.85 -28.35 -2.57
C THR A 167 -0.44 -29.39 -1.52
N LYS A 168 0.73 -30.01 -1.66
CA LYS A 168 1.23 -31.05 -0.73
C LYS A 168 2.50 -30.57 -0.03
#